data_e023d4e701168bda07e676c50290ed4f
#
_entry.id   e023d4e701168bda07e676c50290ed4f
#
_cell.length_a   1.000
_cell.length_b   1.000
_cell.length_c   1.000
_cell.angle_alpha   90.00
_cell.angle_beta   90.00
_cell.angle_gamma   90.00
#
_symmetry.space_group_name_H-M   'P 1'
#
loop_
_entity.id
_entity.type
_entity.pdbx_description
1 polymer ?
#
loop_
_entity_poly.entity_id
_entity_poly.type
_entity_poly.pdbx_seq_one_letter_code
_entity_poly.pdbx_strand_id
1 'polypeptide(L)'
;MKLRLFEFYFIKDYLRPWFGLIYSLFFLFFLGAIGYRITEGWDWGDCLWMVLITITTIGFGEVQTLSPEGRIVTVLIIVGGLIFIQFTFQKAVRLFESGYFQRVNELRFKRLLRKMENHVILCGYGRVGQEISNQIKTQNIPIIVVESDEDRKKIAEENGLEVLCADATLDETLKLAGLEKCKSLVVTLPNDAANLYVVLSAKGIRSSIRVIARAGTEEAASKLRLAGASIVVSPYIAAGRAMASMALRPIAIDFLDLLAGSECEIEEFELSNDISLFETAEKLSLIHI
;
A
#
# COMPACT_ATOMS: atom_id res chain seq x y z
N MET A 1 12.23 7.82 -18.54
CA MET A 1 13.52 7.13 -18.30
C MET A 1 13.75 6.74 -16.84
N LYS A 2 13.22 7.47 -15.83
CA LYS A 2 13.37 7.13 -14.40
C LYS A 2 12.54 5.93 -13.91
N LEU A 3 11.38 5.63 -14.53
CA LEU A 3 10.54 4.46 -14.16
C LEU A 3 11.22 3.12 -14.50
N ARG A 4 11.90 2.99 -15.64
CA ARG A 4 12.58 1.72 -16.04
C ARG A 4 13.73 1.33 -15.12
N LEU A 5 14.45 2.30 -14.56
CA LEU A 5 15.52 2.03 -13.58
C LEU A 5 14.95 1.57 -12.22
N PHE A 6 13.74 1.99 -11.88
CA PHE A 6 13.06 1.62 -10.65
C PHE A 6 12.59 0.16 -10.67
N GLU A 7 12.03 -0.30 -11.80
CA GLU A 7 11.65 -1.70 -11.99
C GLU A 7 12.86 -2.63 -11.94
N PHE A 8 14.00 -2.21 -12.50
CA PHE A 8 15.22 -3.04 -12.54
C PHE A 8 15.82 -3.30 -11.14
N TYR A 9 15.81 -2.31 -10.25
CA TYR A 9 16.26 -2.47 -8.87
C TYR A 9 15.30 -3.34 -8.03
N PHE A 10 14.01 -3.24 -8.27
CA PHE A 10 13.00 -4.06 -7.62
C PHE A 10 13.12 -5.54 -8.01
N ILE A 11 13.29 -5.81 -9.30
CA ILE A 11 13.51 -7.16 -9.83
C ILE A 11 14.79 -7.78 -9.25
N LYS A 12 15.85 -7.01 -9.10
CA LYS A 12 17.13 -7.50 -8.53
C LYS A 12 17.01 -7.93 -7.06
N ASP A 13 16.33 -7.15 -6.22
CA ASP A 13 16.14 -7.48 -4.81
C ASP A 13 15.15 -8.65 -4.65
N TYR A 14 14.15 -8.76 -5.52
CA TYR A 14 13.17 -9.84 -5.56
C TYR A 14 13.78 -11.17 -6.03
N LEU A 15 14.67 -11.12 -7.04
CA LEU A 15 15.32 -12.30 -7.60
C LEU A 15 16.56 -12.75 -6.83
N ARG A 16 17.11 -11.90 -5.97
CA ARG A 16 18.35 -12.19 -5.22
C ARG A 16 18.36 -13.56 -4.51
N PRO A 17 17.27 -13.99 -3.83
CA PRO A 17 17.25 -15.31 -3.21
C PRO A 17 17.22 -16.46 -4.22
N TRP A 18 16.82 -16.22 -5.48
CA TRP A 18 16.68 -17.25 -6.50
C TRP A 18 17.92 -17.46 -7.35
N PHE A 19 18.86 -16.50 -7.37
CA PHE A 19 20.07 -16.62 -8.19
C PHE A 19 20.87 -17.89 -7.89
N GLY A 20 21.02 -18.26 -6.62
CA GLY A 20 21.72 -19.49 -6.26
C GLY A 20 21.07 -20.76 -6.82
N LEU A 21 19.74 -20.80 -6.86
CA LEU A 21 18.99 -21.92 -7.45
C LEU A 21 19.13 -21.93 -8.98
N ILE A 22 19.05 -20.78 -9.62
CA ILE A 22 19.23 -20.66 -11.07
C ILE A 22 20.63 -21.15 -11.46
N TYR A 23 21.69 -20.73 -10.74
CA TYR A 23 23.05 -21.18 -11.01
C TYR A 23 23.22 -22.69 -10.79
N SER A 24 22.61 -23.27 -9.75
CA SER A 24 22.69 -24.71 -9.49
C SER A 24 21.94 -25.53 -10.57
N LEU A 25 20.84 -25.02 -11.11
CA LEU A 25 20.13 -25.64 -12.22
C LEU A 25 20.97 -25.62 -13.49
N PHE A 26 21.55 -24.47 -13.84
CA PHE A 26 22.45 -24.37 -14.98
C PHE A 26 23.68 -25.27 -14.84
N PHE A 27 24.25 -25.33 -13.64
CA PHE A 27 25.39 -26.20 -13.35
C PHE A 27 25.04 -27.66 -13.57
N LEU A 28 23.91 -28.13 -13.03
CA LEU A 28 23.42 -29.51 -13.21
C LEU A 28 23.15 -29.81 -14.68
N PHE A 29 22.54 -28.85 -15.39
CA PHE A 29 22.19 -28.98 -16.81
C PHE A 29 23.46 -29.14 -17.68
N PHE A 30 24.44 -28.26 -17.51
CA PHE A 30 25.68 -28.32 -18.27
C PHE A 30 26.56 -29.52 -17.89
N LEU A 31 26.63 -29.86 -16.59
CA LEU A 31 27.38 -31.03 -16.14
C LEU A 31 26.80 -32.33 -16.73
N GLY A 32 25.47 -32.45 -16.75
CA GLY A 32 24.80 -33.59 -17.38
C GLY A 32 25.06 -33.67 -18.88
N ALA A 33 24.98 -32.55 -19.61
CA ALA A 33 25.26 -32.50 -21.04
C ALA A 33 26.72 -32.88 -21.35
N ILE A 34 27.66 -32.41 -20.56
CA ILE A 34 29.08 -32.81 -20.67
C ILE A 34 29.24 -34.31 -20.37
N GLY A 35 28.55 -34.84 -19.36
CA GLY A 35 28.55 -36.24 -19.04
C GLY A 35 28.16 -37.12 -20.24
N TYR A 36 27.02 -36.84 -20.87
CA TYR A 36 26.60 -37.59 -22.10
C TYR A 36 27.55 -37.38 -23.26
N ARG A 37 28.11 -36.17 -23.43
CA ARG A 37 29.10 -35.94 -24.49
C ARG A 37 30.34 -36.81 -24.35
N ILE A 38 30.80 -37.04 -23.12
CA ILE A 38 31.99 -37.84 -22.83
C ILE A 38 31.70 -39.33 -22.95
N THR A 39 30.55 -39.78 -22.39
CA THR A 39 30.22 -41.23 -22.33
C THR A 39 29.66 -41.75 -23.63
N GLU A 40 28.79 -40.98 -24.31
CA GLU A 40 28.06 -41.44 -25.49
C GLU A 40 28.61 -40.88 -26.81
N GLY A 41 29.40 -39.79 -26.74
CA GLY A 41 29.92 -39.10 -27.93
C GLY A 41 28.85 -38.37 -28.75
N TRP A 42 27.63 -38.23 -28.23
CA TRP A 42 26.49 -37.62 -28.94
C TRP A 42 26.74 -36.17 -29.31
N ASP A 43 25.96 -35.65 -30.28
CA ASP A 43 26.00 -34.22 -30.57
C ASP A 43 25.46 -33.40 -29.41
N TRP A 44 25.89 -32.13 -29.32
CA TRP A 44 25.46 -31.21 -28.24
C TRP A 44 23.94 -31.05 -28.15
N GLY A 45 23.23 -31.10 -29.31
CA GLY A 45 21.78 -31.03 -29.37
C GLY A 45 21.11 -32.17 -28.63
N ASP A 46 21.56 -33.39 -28.90
CA ASP A 46 21.03 -34.62 -28.27
C ASP A 46 21.36 -34.70 -26.78
N CYS A 47 22.59 -34.29 -26.39
CA CYS A 47 22.99 -34.21 -24.99
C CYS A 47 22.11 -33.25 -24.20
N LEU A 48 21.92 -32.02 -24.71
CA LEU A 48 21.10 -30.98 -24.06
C LEU A 48 19.62 -31.42 -24.00
N TRP A 49 19.12 -32.01 -25.05
CA TRP A 49 17.75 -32.51 -25.11
C TRP A 49 17.51 -33.60 -24.08
N MET A 50 18.41 -34.59 -24.01
CA MET A 50 18.29 -35.72 -23.05
C MET A 50 18.33 -35.21 -21.61
N VAL A 51 19.21 -34.27 -21.27
CA VAL A 51 19.24 -33.63 -19.95
C VAL A 51 17.94 -32.90 -19.67
N LEU A 52 17.41 -32.13 -20.65
CA LEU A 52 16.19 -31.36 -20.51
C LEU A 52 15.00 -32.25 -20.16
N ILE A 53 14.76 -33.31 -20.96
CA ILE A 53 13.61 -34.21 -20.74
C ILE A 53 13.75 -35.02 -19.44
N THR A 54 14.98 -35.25 -18.97
CA THR A 54 15.25 -35.96 -17.71
C THR A 54 15.02 -35.04 -16.50
N ILE A 55 15.59 -33.84 -16.49
CA ILE A 55 15.43 -32.89 -15.37
C ILE A 55 13.99 -32.38 -15.23
N THR A 56 13.29 -32.18 -16.37
CA THR A 56 11.89 -31.76 -16.36
C THR A 56 10.92 -32.91 -16.04
N THR A 57 11.41 -34.13 -15.84
CA THR A 57 10.61 -35.34 -15.56
C THR A 57 9.62 -35.69 -16.65
N ILE A 58 9.80 -35.17 -17.86
CA ILE A 58 8.91 -35.48 -19.02
C ILE A 58 9.11 -36.90 -19.52
N GLY A 59 10.39 -37.35 -19.64
CA GLY A 59 10.73 -38.75 -19.89
C GLY A 59 10.20 -39.34 -21.21
N PHE A 60 10.34 -38.62 -22.33
CA PHE A 60 9.90 -39.13 -23.66
C PHE A 60 10.62 -40.41 -24.09
N GLY A 61 11.68 -40.79 -23.42
CA GLY A 61 12.49 -41.97 -23.77
C GLY A 61 13.93 -41.59 -24.08
N GLU A 62 14.75 -42.58 -24.41
CA GLU A 62 16.14 -42.39 -24.75
C GLU A 62 16.24 -41.79 -26.18
N VAL A 63 17.07 -40.74 -26.36
CA VAL A 63 17.30 -40.14 -27.69
C VAL A 63 18.00 -41.15 -28.62
N GLN A 64 18.96 -41.89 -28.07
CA GLN A 64 19.66 -43.00 -28.68
C GLN A 64 19.89 -44.07 -27.58
N THR A 65 20.24 -45.30 -27.95
CA THR A 65 20.54 -46.41 -27.00
C THR A 65 21.71 -46.00 -26.10
N LEU A 66 21.46 -46.00 -24.77
CA LEU A 66 22.46 -45.65 -23.76
C LEU A 66 23.41 -46.78 -23.45
N SER A 67 24.68 -46.48 -23.41
CA SER A 67 25.71 -47.36 -22.87
C SER A 67 25.55 -47.57 -21.35
N PRO A 68 26.18 -48.57 -20.74
CA PRO A 68 26.17 -48.70 -19.28
C PRO A 68 26.70 -47.45 -18.55
N GLU A 69 27.70 -46.78 -19.10
CA GLU A 69 28.28 -45.55 -18.58
C GLU A 69 27.30 -44.36 -18.69
N GLY A 70 26.58 -44.24 -19.80
CA GLY A 70 25.54 -43.24 -20.00
C GLY A 70 24.35 -43.41 -19.05
N ARG A 71 23.98 -44.64 -18.72
CA ARG A 71 22.95 -44.94 -17.71
C ARG A 71 23.36 -44.44 -16.32
N ILE A 72 24.66 -44.54 -15.94
CA ILE A 72 25.16 -44.00 -14.71
C ILE A 72 25.01 -42.44 -14.69
N VAL A 73 25.34 -41.79 -15.81
CA VAL A 73 25.15 -40.34 -15.97
C VAL A 73 23.68 -39.95 -15.78
N THR A 74 22.78 -40.72 -16.41
CA THR A 74 21.32 -40.53 -16.29
C THR A 74 20.87 -40.63 -14.83
N VAL A 75 21.31 -41.65 -14.11
CA VAL A 75 20.99 -41.82 -12.67
C VAL A 75 21.49 -40.63 -11.84
N LEU A 76 22.72 -40.16 -12.11
CA LEU A 76 23.26 -38.98 -11.40
C LEU A 76 22.45 -37.72 -11.68
N ILE A 77 21.98 -37.51 -12.92
CA ILE A 77 21.13 -36.38 -13.29
C ILE A 77 19.77 -36.49 -12.58
N ILE A 78 19.15 -37.65 -12.53
CA ILE A 78 17.88 -37.88 -11.85
C ILE A 78 18.01 -37.58 -10.36
N VAL A 79 19.03 -38.16 -9.68
CA VAL A 79 19.29 -37.92 -8.26
C VAL A 79 19.58 -36.43 -7.99
N GLY A 80 20.43 -35.81 -8.80
CA GLY A 80 20.74 -34.39 -8.71
C GLY A 80 19.50 -33.51 -8.93
N GLY A 81 18.64 -33.85 -9.88
CA GLY A 81 17.37 -33.18 -10.15
C GLY A 81 16.39 -33.27 -8.97
N LEU A 82 16.25 -34.45 -8.36
CA LEU A 82 15.40 -34.65 -7.17
C LEU A 82 15.91 -33.81 -5.98
N ILE A 83 17.21 -33.82 -5.74
CA ILE A 83 17.84 -33.01 -4.69
C ILE A 83 17.58 -31.52 -4.99
N PHE A 84 17.75 -31.08 -6.23
CA PHE A 84 17.48 -29.69 -6.62
C PHE A 84 16.03 -29.28 -6.37
N ILE A 85 15.04 -30.11 -6.75
CA ILE A 85 13.62 -29.87 -6.52
C ILE A 85 13.35 -29.75 -5.01
N GLN A 86 13.89 -30.66 -4.21
CA GLN A 86 13.71 -30.66 -2.75
C GLN A 86 14.27 -29.37 -2.10
N PHE A 87 15.47 -28.93 -2.49
CA PHE A 87 16.05 -27.69 -1.99
C PHE A 87 15.26 -26.44 -2.44
N THR A 88 14.77 -26.45 -3.68
CA THR A 88 13.94 -25.37 -4.22
C THR A 88 12.64 -25.23 -3.44
N PHE A 89 11.96 -26.35 -3.21
CA PHE A 89 10.73 -26.39 -2.42
C PHE A 89 10.95 -25.89 -0.98
N GLN A 90 11.96 -26.43 -0.29
CA GLN A 90 12.29 -25.96 1.07
C GLN A 90 12.61 -24.47 1.12
N LYS A 91 13.31 -23.95 0.10
CA LYS A 91 13.65 -22.52 0.04
C LYS A 91 12.41 -21.67 -0.23
N ALA A 92 11.51 -22.13 -1.08
CA ALA A 92 10.22 -21.46 -1.33
C ALA A 92 9.40 -21.37 -0.04
N VAL A 93 9.24 -22.48 0.69
CA VAL A 93 8.53 -22.50 1.97
C VAL A 93 9.16 -21.54 2.98
N ARG A 94 10.49 -21.57 3.17
CA ARG A 94 11.18 -20.62 4.07
C ARG A 94 11.00 -19.16 3.66
N LEU A 95 10.95 -18.85 2.37
CA LEU A 95 10.68 -17.48 1.90
C LEU A 95 9.28 -17.03 2.26
N PHE A 96 8.29 -17.92 2.15
CA PHE A 96 6.91 -17.64 2.58
C PHE A 96 6.85 -17.42 4.10
N GLU A 97 7.45 -18.30 4.89
CA GLU A 97 7.42 -18.23 6.37
C GLU A 97 8.22 -17.05 6.93
N SER A 98 9.30 -16.65 6.27
CA SER A 98 10.23 -15.62 6.78
C SER A 98 9.70 -14.18 6.71
N GLY A 99 8.47 -13.96 6.20
CA GLY A 99 7.95 -12.61 5.95
C GLY A 99 8.80 -11.80 4.95
N TYR A 100 9.55 -12.48 4.08
CA TYR A 100 10.42 -11.83 3.08
C TYR A 100 9.66 -10.80 2.26
N PHE A 101 8.45 -11.13 1.82
CA PHE A 101 7.59 -10.23 1.03
C PHE A 101 7.17 -9.01 1.84
N GLN A 102 6.89 -9.17 3.14
CA GLN A 102 6.56 -8.05 4.03
C GLN A 102 7.76 -7.12 4.19
N ARG A 103 8.97 -7.65 4.40
CA ARG A 103 10.21 -6.86 4.52
C ARG A 103 10.56 -6.10 3.23
N VAL A 104 10.34 -6.71 2.07
CA VAL A 104 10.55 -6.04 0.77
C VAL A 104 9.57 -4.88 0.60
N ASN A 105 8.30 -5.07 0.96
CA ASN A 105 7.29 -4.01 0.96
C ASN A 105 7.63 -2.88 1.95
N GLU A 106 8.07 -3.21 3.16
CA GLU A 106 8.54 -2.20 4.13
C GLU A 106 9.72 -1.38 3.61
N LEU A 107 10.71 -2.04 2.98
CA LEU A 107 11.86 -1.34 2.41
C LEU A 107 11.46 -0.43 1.23
N ARG A 108 10.52 -0.88 0.41
CA ARG A 108 9.92 -0.07 -0.66
C ARG A 108 9.22 1.16 -0.06
N PHE A 109 8.39 0.93 0.95
CA PHE A 109 7.64 1.96 1.64
C PHE A 109 8.56 2.99 2.32
N LYS A 110 9.61 2.53 3.03
CA LYS A 110 10.63 3.41 3.62
C LYS A 110 11.36 4.27 2.58
N ARG A 111 11.60 3.75 1.36
CA ARG A 111 12.22 4.54 0.27
C ARG A 111 11.25 5.59 -0.30
N LEU A 112 9.98 5.26 -0.44
CA LEU A 112 8.94 6.20 -0.86
C LEU A 112 8.83 7.36 0.14
N LEU A 113 8.74 7.04 1.43
CA LEU A 113 8.63 8.00 2.52
C LEU A 113 9.82 8.96 2.63
N ARG A 114 11.04 8.52 2.33
CA ARG A 114 12.21 9.40 2.33
C ARG A 114 12.08 10.58 1.37
N LYS A 115 11.26 10.46 0.33
CA LYS A 115 11.04 11.46 -0.71
C LYS A 115 9.72 12.21 -0.57
N MET A 116 8.84 11.75 0.34
CA MET A 116 7.52 12.36 0.56
C MET A 116 7.59 13.36 1.72
N GLU A 117 7.16 14.56 1.44
CA GLU A 117 6.97 15.62 2.42
C GLU A 117 5.59 16.24 2.20
N ASN A 118 4.98 16.81 3.24
CA ASN A 118 3.66 17.43 3.17
C ASN A 118 2.52 16.49 2.71
N HIS A 119 2.67 15.19 2.90
CA HIS A 119 1.60 14.22 2.63
C HIS A 119 0.58 14.16 3.78
N VAL A 120 -0.59 13.59 3.51
CA VAL A 120 -1.61 13.29 4.52
C VAL A 120 -1.47 11.82 4.92
N ILE A 121 -1.48 11.53 6.22
CA ILE A 121 -1.59 10.18 6.74
C ILE A 121 -3.05 9.93 7.08
N LEU A 122 -3.62 8.86 6.53
CA LEU A 122 -5.00 8.42 6.77
C LEU A 122 -4.99 7.07 7.50
N CYS A 123 -5.36 7.06 8.78
CA CYS A 123 -5.51 5.85 9.58
C CYS A 123 -6.93 5.30 9.47
N GLY A 124 -7.05 4.12 8.86
CA GLY A 124 -8.29 3.41 8.58
C GLY A 124 -8.86 3.70 7.20
N TYR A 125 -9.13 2.62 6.43
CA TYR A 125 -9.69 2.68 5.08
C TYR A 125 -11.10 2.08 5.01
N GLY A 126 -11.93 2.44 6.01
CA GLY A 126 -13.36 2.17 6.01
C GLY A 126 -14.13 3.15 5.12
N ARG A 127 -15.47 3.13 5.18
CA ARG A 127 -16.35 4.00 4.36
C ARG A 127 -15.98 5.48 4.41
N VAL A 128 -15.68 6.00 5.60
CA VAL A 128 -15.27 7.41 5.79
C VAL A 128 -13.87 7.64 5.20
N GLY A 129 -12.92 6.72 5.45
CA GLY A 129 -11.57 6.84 4.94
C GLY A 129 -11.50 6.81 3.41
N GLN A 130 -12.31 5.97 2.76
CA GLN A 130 -12.44 5.92 1.31
C GLN A 130 -12.90 7.26 0.73
N GLU A 131 -13.95 7.85 1.30
CA GLU A 131 -14.45 9.13 0.83
C GLU A 131 -13.42 10.26 1.03
N ILE A 132 -12.77 10.30 2.20
CA ILE A 132 -11.69 11.27 2.47
C ILE A 132 -10.55 11.13 1.45
N SER A 133 -10.13 9.89 1.17
CA SER A 133 -9.05 9.65 0.21
C SER A 133 -9.41 10.11 -1.20
N ASN A 134 -10.67 9.89 -1.64
CA ASN A 134 -11.17 10.33 -2.93
C ASN A 134 -11.11 11.87 -3.04
N GLN A 135 -11.60 12.58 -2.03
CA GLN A 135 -11.59 14.04 -2.01
C GLN A 135 -10.16 14.63 -1.99
N ILE A 136 -9.25 14.04 -1.20
CA ILE A 136 -7.86 14.52 -1.16
C ILE A 136 -7.13 14.26 -2.50
N LYS A 137 -7.42 13.13 -3.17
CA LYS A 137 -6.84 12.82 -4.49
C LYS A 137 -7.18 13.87 -5.54
N THR A 138 -8.38 14.43 -5.53
CA THR A 138 -8.75 15.50 -6.47
C THR A 138 -7.86 16.74 -6.36
N GLN A 139 -7.28 16.96 -5.18
CA GLN A 139 -6.37 18.07 -4.89
C GLN A 139 -4.89 17.74 -5.19
N ASN A 140 -4.59 16.56 -5.73
CA ASN A 140 -3.23 16.09 -6.01
C ASN A 140 -2.29 16.08 -4.78
N ILE A 141 -2.84 15.96 -3.56
CA ILE A 141 -2.06 15.86 -2.33
C ILE A 141 -1.68 14.39 -2.11
N PRO A 142 -0.40 14.08 -1.85
CA PRO A 142 0.02 12.71 -1.57
C PRO A 142 -0.63 12.18 -0.29
N ILE A 143 -1.11 10.92 -0.34
CA ILE A 143 -1.78 10.25 0.78
C ILE A 143 -1.03 8.96 1.08
N ILE A 144 -0.86 8.68 2.37
CA ILE A 144 -0.43 7.39 2.89
C ILE A 144 -1.55 6.84 3.74
N VAL A 145 -2.04 5.68 3.37
CA VAL A 145 -3.06 4.96 4.14
C VAL A 145 -2.39 3.98 5.09
N VAL A 146 -2.83 3.97 6.35
CA VAL A 146 -2.48 2.95 7.34
C VAL A 146 -3.73 2.12 7.61
N GLU A 147 -3.71 0.85 7.23
CA GLU A 147 -4.84 -0.07 7.38
C GLU A 147 -4.32 -1.45 7.78
N SER A 148 -4.94 -2.06 8.77
CA SER A 148 -4.55 -3.39 9.28
C SER A 148 -5.22 -4.56 8.55
N ASP A 149 -6.35 -4.31 7.93
CA ASP A 149 -7.13 -5.30 7.18
C ASP A 149 -6.58 -5.47 5.77
N GLU A 150 -6.18 -6.70 5.42
CA GLU A 150 -5.57 -7.02 4.12
C GLU A 150 -6.54 -6.84 2.94
N ASP A 151 -7.83 -7.04 3.13
CA ASP A 151 -8.81 -6.88 2.05
C ASP A 151 -9.06 -5.39 1.76
N ARG A 152 -9.15 -4.55 2.80
CA ARG A 152 -9.23 -3.09 2.65
C ARG A 152 -7.96 -2.50 2.07
N LYS A 153 -6.80 -3.04 2.45
CA LYS A 153 -5.52 -2.68 1.84
C LYS A 153 -5.55 -2.89 0.34
N LYS A 154 -5.99 -4.09 -0.14
CA LYS A 154 -6.09 -4.37 -1.58
C LYS A 154 -6.97 -3.36 -2.29
N ILE A 155 -8.14 -3.04 -1.73
CA ILE A 155 -9.05 -2.03 -2.28
C ILE A 155 -8.35 -0.66 -2.38
N ALA A 156 -7.59 -0.27 -1.37
CA ALA A 156 -6.86 0.99 -1.39
C ALA A 156 -5.73 1.01 -2.44
N GLU A 157 -4.99 -0.10 -2.59
CA GLU A 157 -3.95 -0.27 -3.60
C GLU A 157 -4.54 -0.25 -5.02
N GLU A 158 -5.68 -0.90 -5.27
CA GLU A 158 -6.42 -0.86 -6.54
C GLU A 158 -6.87 0.55 -6.88
N ASN A 159 -7.23 1.35 -5.87
CA ASN A 159 -7.50 2.77 -6.02
C ASN A 159 -6.24 3.64 -6.19
N GLY A 160 -5.06 3.03 -6.34
CA GLY A 160 -3.79 3.74 -6.58
C GLY A 160 -3.26 4.51 -5.38
N LEU A 161 -3.57 4.07 -4.16
CA LEU A 161 -3.04 4.66 -2.93
C LEU A 161 -1.83 3.88 -2.42
N GLU A 162 -0.90 4.57 -1.77
CA GLU A 162 0.20 3.92 -1.06
C GLU A 162 -0.30 3.49 0.33
N VAL A 163 -0.20 2.19 0.63
CA VAL A 163 -0.76 1.60 1.86
C VAL A 163 0.32 0.97 2.72
N LEU A 164 0.33 1.32 3.99
CA LEU A 164 1.06 0.63 5.04
C LEU A 164 0.12 -0.35 5.74
N CYS A 165 0.31 -1.65 5.52
CA CYS A 165 -0.46 -2.68 6.22
C CYS A 165 0.09 -2.85 7.63
N ALA A 166 -0.48 -2.13 8.59
CA ALA A 166 -0.04 -2.15 9.98
C ALA A 166 -1.11 -1.59 10.92
N ASP A 167 -0.95 -1.84 12.22
CA ASP A 167 -1.78 -1.26 13.25
C ASP A 167 -1.38 0.21 13.50
N ALA A 168 -2.31 1.13 13.25
CA ALA A 168 -2.12 2.57 13.41
C ALA A 168 -1.93 3.00 14.89
N THR A 169 -2.29 2.15 15.85
CA THR A 169 -2.13 2.44 17.28
C THR A 169 -0.67 2.35 17.73
N LEU A 170 0.21 1.73 16.94
CA LEU A 170 1.61 1.58 17.27
C LEU A 170 2.42 2.83 16.86
N ASP A 171 3.21 3.38 17.78
CA ASP A 171 4.08 4.53 17.53
C ASP A 171 5.05 4.30 16.35
N GLU A 172 5.58 3.07 16.23
CA GLU A 172 6.46 2.70 15.13
C GLU A 172 5.77 2.79 13.78
N THR A 173 4.48 2.42 13.71
CA THR A 173 3.67 2.54 12.49
C THR A 173 3.52 4.00 12.08
N LEU A 174 3.21 4.89 13.01
CA LEU A 174 3.07 6.32 12.72
C LEU A 174 4.41 6.94 12.28
N LYS A 175 5.52 6.56 12.91
CA LYS A 175 6.86 6.98 12.48
C LYS A 175 7.21 6.43 11.09
N LEU A 176 6.88 5.16 10.81
CA LEU A 176 7.04 4.56 9.49
C LEU A 176 6.16 5.23 8.43
N ALA A 177 4.97 5.69 8.78
CA ALA A 177 4.11 6.48 7.90
C ALA A 177 4.61 7.91 7.66
N GLY A 178 5.69 8.34 8.32
CA GLY A 178 6.31 9.65 8.12
C GLY A 178 5.63 10.78 8.89
N LEU A 179 5.10 10.52 10.08
CA LEU A 179 4.39 11.50 10.91
C LEU A 179 5.18 12.80 11.15
N GLU A 180 6.51 12.71 11.23
CA GLU A 180 7.38 13.86 11.45
C GLU A 180 7.35 14.87 10.30
N LYS A 181 7.08 14.40 9.06
CA LYS A 181 7.12 15.21 7.84
C LYS A 181 5.76 15.40 7.17
N CYS A 182 4.72 14.78 7.69
CA CYS A 182 3.40 14.88 7.10
C CYS A 182 2.75 16.25 7.34
N LYS A 183 1.81 16.63 6.49
CA LYS A 183 1.00 17.86 6.62
C LYS A 183 -0.03 17.71 7.72
N SER A 184 -0.72 16.57 7.76
CA SER A 184 -1.77 16.28 8.74
C SER A 184 -2.00 14.79 8.88
N LEU A 185 -2.56 14.41 10.02
CA LEU A 185 -3.01 13.05 10.32
C LEU A 185 -4.53 13.02 10.40
N VAL A 186 -5.15 12.12 9.67
CA VAL A 186 -6.59 11.87 9.70
C VAL A 186 -6.85 10.48 10.28
N VAL A 187 -7.64 10.41 11.35
CA VAL A 187 -7.87 9.17 12.11
C VAL A 187 -9.34 8.78 11.99
N THR A 188 -9.63 7.65 11.34
CA THR A 188 -10.97 7.17 11.01
C THR A 188 -11.20 5.71 11.38
N LEU A 189 -10.50 5.21 12.40
CA LEU A 189 -10.67 3.84 12.88
C LEU A 189 -12.10 3.60 13.39
N PRO A 190 -12.57 2.36 13.37
CA PRO A 190 -13.94 2.04 13.79
C PRO A 190 -14.20 2.27 15.29
N ASN A 191 -13.16 2.19 16.11
CA ASN A 191 -13.24 2.26 17.58
C ASN A 191 -12.72 3.62 18.09
N ASP A 192 -13.53 4.32 18.90
CA ASP A 192 -13.19 5.63 19.46
C ASP A 192 -11.98 5.57 20.43
N ALA A 193 -11.81 4.46 21.17
CA ALA A 193 -10.65 4.27 22.04
C ALA A 193 -9.35 4.14 21.22
N ALA A 194 -9.40 3.42 20.07
CA ALA A 194 -8.26 3.35 19.14
C ALA A 194 -7.94 4.72 18.52
N ASN A 195 -8.97 5.49 18.13
CA ASN A 195 -8.78 6.85 17.64
C ASN A 195 -8.13 7.75 18.70
N LEU A 196 -8.56 7.65 19.95
CA LEU A 196 -7.97 8.39 21.06
C LEU A 196 -6.50 8.03 21.26
N TYR A 197 -6.19 6.74 21.21
CA TYR A 197 -4.81 6.26 21.36
C TYR A 197 -3.91 6.80 20.25
N VAL A 198 -4.35 6.73 18.99
CA VAL A 198 -3.60 7.28 17.85
C VAL A 198 -3.36 8.80 18.00
N VAL A 199 -4.37 9.55 18.47
CA VAL A 199 -4.23 10.99 18.71
C VAL A 199 -3.15 11.28 19.77
N LEU A 200 -3.19 10.54 20.89
CA LEU A 200 -2.19 10.69 21.98
C LEU A 200 -0.79 10.34 21.49
N SER A 201 -0.62 9.22 20.80
CA SER A 201 0.65 8.80 20.23
C SER A 201 1.19 9.83 19.23
N ALA A 202 0.34 10.30 18.33
CA ALA A 202 0.73 11.30 17.33
C ALA A 202 1.18 12.62 17.98
N LYS A 203 0.46 13.09 19.00
CA LYS A 203 0.83 14.29 19.76
C LYS A 203 2.08 14.09 20.62
N GLY A 204 2.30 12.88 21.12
CA GLY A 204 3.53 12.51 21.83
C GLY A 204 4.77 12.53 20.91
N ILE A 205 4.63 12.08 19.67
CA ILE A 205 5.72 12.08 18.68
C ILE A 205 5.98 13.49 18.13
N ARG A 206 4.91 14.21 17.76
CA ARG A 206 4.98 15.56 17.20
C ARG A 206 3.83 16.41 17.72
N SER A 207 4.08 17.23 18.72
CA SER A 207 3.05 18.06 19.39
C SER A 207 2.35 19.04 18.46
N SER A 208 3.06 19.57 17.45
CA SER A 208 2.56 20.54 16.47
C SER A 208 1.72 19.92 15.35
N ILE A 209 1.61 18.58 15.25
CA ILE A 209 0.88 17.93 14.17
C ILE A 209 -0.62 18.29 14.20
N ARG A 210 -1.17 18.62 13.03
CA ARG A 210 -2.62 18.79 12.86
C ARG A 210 -3.28 17.42 12.77
N VAL A 211 -4.11 17.09 13.75
CA VAL A 211 -4.83 15.82 13.82
C VAL A 211 -6.32 16.07 13.65
N ILE A 212 -6.91 15.40 12.66
CA ILE A 212 -8.35 15.34 12.42
C ILE A 212 -8.81 13.95 12.86
N ALA A 213 -9.72 13.86 13.82
CA ALA A 213 -10.16 12.58 14.36
C ALA A 213 -11.67 12.38 14.20
N ARG A 214 -12.05 11.15 13.88
CA ARG A 214 -13.45 10.71 13.89
C ARG A 214 -13.86 10.34 15.31
N ALA A 215 -15.06 10.79 15.73
CA ALA A 215 -15.73 10.33 16.92
C ALA A 215 -17.07 9.66 16.58
N GLY A 216 -17.40 8.57 17.25
CA GLY A 216 -18.72 7.92 17.15
C GLY A 216 -19.75 8.60 18.06
N THR A 217 -19.31 9.15 19.19
CA THR A 217 -20.16 9.78 20.22
C THR A 217 -19.65 11.16 20.60
N GLU A 218 -20.50 11.99 21.19
CA GLU A 218 -20.13 13.31 21.69
C GLU A 218 -19.16 13.22 22.88
N GLU A 219 -19.30 12.19 23.71
CA GLU A 219 -18.38 11.93 24.82
C GLU A 219 -16.95 11.62 24.29
N ALA A 220 -16.85 10.77 23.27
CA ALA A 220 -15.59 10.47 22.61
C ALA A 220 -15.00 11.72 21.95
N ALA A 221 -15.84 12.57 21.35
CA ALA A 221 -15.39 13.83 20.75
C ALA A 221 -14.74 14.75 21.76
N SER A 222 -15.32 14.87 22.97
CA SER A 222 -14.74 15.64 24.06
C SER A 222 -13.37 15.09 24.48
N LYS A 223 -13.24 13.78 24.63
CA LYS A 223 -11.97 13.13 25.00
C LYS A 223 -10.90 13.31 23.93
N LEU A 224 -11.28 13.20 22.65
CA LEU A 224 -10.36 13.42 21.52
C LEU A 224 -9.83 14.87 21.46
N ARG A 225 -10.70 15.87 21.76
CA ARG A 225 -10.25 17.26 21.86
C ARG A 225 -9.27 17.47 23.02
N LEU A 226 -9.56 16.87 24.20
CA LEU A 226 -8.65 16.90 25.36
C LEU A 226 -7.31 16.23 25.06
N ALA A 227 -7.29 15.17 24.24
CA ALA A 227 -6.08 14.50 23.78
C ALA A 227 -5.26 15.32 22.77
N GLY A 228 -5.80 16.46 22.32
CA GLY A 228 -5.10 17.38 21.41
C GLY A 228 -5.49 17.24 19.94
N ALA A 229 -6.58 16.53 19.61
CA ALA A 229 -7.08 16.57 18.24
C ALA A 229 -7.43 18.01 17.84
N SER A 230 -6.92 18.45 16.69
CA SER A 230 -7.15 19.81 16.17
C SER A 230 -8.60 20.00 15.73
N ILE A 231 -9.17 18.97 15.13
CA ILE A 231 -10.56 18.91 14.67
C ILE A 231 -11.13 17.54 15.00
N VAL A 232 -12.34 17.50 15.52
CA VAL A 232 -13.08 16.24 15.75
C VAL A 232 -14.38 16.29 14.98
N VAL A 233 -14.60 15.27 14.16
CA VAL A 233 -15.80 15.13 13.33
C VAL A 233 -16.57 13.87 13.78
N SER A 234 -17.89 14.02 13.95
CA SER A 234 -18.81 12.92 14.24
C SER A 234 -19.72 12.68 13.02
N PRO A 235 -19.31 11.84 12.06
CA PRO A 235 -20.01 11.71 10.77
C PRO A 235 -21.48 11.30 10.94
N TYR A 236 -21.77 10.38 11.86
CA TYR A 236 -23.11 9.91 12.10
C TYR A 236 -24.03 10.98 12.70
N ILE A 237 -23.49 11.79 13.61
CA ILE A 237 -24.25 12.89 14.22
C ILE A 237 -24.50 13.98 13.18
N ALA A 238 -23.47 14.32 12.40
CA ALA A 238 -23.56 15.29 11.33
C ALA A 238 -24.57 14.86 10.25
N ALA A 239 -24.45 13.61 9.78
CA ALA A 239 -25.39 13.05 8.81
C ALA A 239 -26.82 12.97 9.35
N GLY A 240 -27.00 12.54 10.61
CA GLY A 240 -28.33 12.48 11.24
C GLY A 240 -28.96 13.85 11.36
N ARG A 241 -28.20 14.89 11.76
CA ARG A 241 -28.69 16.28 11.78
C ARG A 241 -29.07 16.80 10.40
N ALA A 242 -28.24 16.51 9.39
CA ALA A 242 -28.53 16.87 8.00
C ALA A 242 -29.83 16.19 7.52
N MET A 243 -29.96 14.89 7.69
CA MET A 243 -31.16 14.13 7.31
C MET A 243 -32.42 14.64 8.03
N ALA A 244 -32.32 14.94 9.33
CA ALA A 244 -33.44 15.52 10.08
C ALA A 244 -33.81 16.91 9.55
N SER A 245 -32.82 17.75 9.24
CA SER A 245 -33.08 19.07 8.63
C SER A 245 -33.76 18.95 7.26
N MET A 246 -33.33 17.97 6.45
CA MET A 246 -33.94 17.66 5.15
C MET A 246 -35.38 17.20 5.30
N ALA A 247 -35.67 16.35 6.29
CA ALA A 247 -37.02 15.87 6.54
C ALA A 247 -37.98 16.98 7.06
N LEU A 248 -37.44 17.91 7.87
CA LEU A 248 -38.26 18.95 8.51
C LEU A 248 -38.42 20.23 7.67
N ARG A 249 -37.46 20.54 6.81
CA ARG A 249 -37.40 21.79 6.04
C ARG A 249 -36.93 21.54 4.59
N PRO A 250 -37.70 20.83 3.76
CA PRO A 250 -37.25 20.46 2.41
C PRO A 250 -36.95 21.69 1.52
N ILE A 251 -37.70 22.79 1.62
CA ILE A 251 -37.54 23.99 0.79
C ILE A 251 -36.22 24.74 1.08
N ALA A 252 -35.72 24.70 2.32
CA ALA A 252 -34.47 25.39 2.67
C ALA A 252 -33.22 24.69 2.11
N ILE A 253 -33.34 23.44 1.70
CA ILE A 253 -32.23 22.63 1.17
C ILE A 253 -32.13 22.79 -0.32
N ASP A 254 -33.24 22.82 -1.03
CA ASP A 254 -33.25 23.18 -2.47
C ASP A 254 -32.52 24.51 -2.70
N PHE A 255 -32.63 25.44 -1.74
CA PHE A 255 -31.94 26.72 -1.79
C PHE A 255 -30.44 26.59 -1.46
N LEU A 256 -30.05 25.77 -0.48
CA LEU A 256 -28.64 25.50 -0.15
C LEU A 256 -27.94 24.65 -1.22
N ASP A 257 -28.64 23.68 -1.83
CA ASP A 257 -28.10 22.90 -2.95
C ASP A 257 -27.98 23.75 -4.23
N LEU A 258 -28.89 24.71 -4.44
CA LEU A 258 -28.77 25.73 -5.49
C LEU A 258 -27.54 26.64 -5.26
N LEU A 259 -27.23 27.00 -4.02
CA LEU A 259 -26.04 27.78 -3.67
C LEU A 259 -24.74 26.92 -3.73
N ALA A 260 -24.80 25.64 -3.38
CA ALA A 260 -23.65 24.74 -3.44
C ALA A 260 -23.38 24.18 -4.85
N GLY A 261 -24.39 24.14 -5.70
CA GLY A 261 -24.31 23.68 -7.12
C GLY A 261 -24.02 24.79 -8.13
N SER A 262 -24.26 26.05 -7.78
CA SER A 262 -23.78 27.21 -8.53
C SER A 262 -22.35 27.53 -8.09
N GLU A 263 -21.50 28.03 -8.98
CA GLU A 263 -20.12 28.51 -8.72
C GLU A 263 -20.07 29.70 -7.72
N CYS A 264 -20.82 29.60 -6.61
CA CYS A 264 -20.74 30.55 -5.51
C CYS A 264 -19.53 30.19 -4.64
N GLU A 265 -18.43 30.86 -4.84
CA GLU A 265 -17.31 30.88 -3.88
C GLU A 265 -17.78 31.63 -2.63
N ILE A 266 -17.78 30.92 -1.50
CA ILE A 266 -17.93 31.56 -0.19
C ILE A 266 -16.55 32.13 0.16
N GLU A 267 -16.33 33.40 -0.08
CA GLU A 267 -15.15 34.12 0.38
C GLU A 267 -15.37 34.58 1.82
N GLU A 268 -14.43 34.23 2.70
CA GLU A 268 -14.39 34.69 4.09
C GLU A 268 -13.66 36.05 4.12
N PHE A 269 -14.38 37.13 4.34
CA PHE A 269 -13.79 38.46 4.51
C PHE A 269 -13.61 38.79 6.00
N GLU A 270 -12.40 39.09 6.42
CA GLU A 270 -12.15 39.77 7.71
C GLU A 270 -12.64 41.21 7.60
N LEU A 271 -13.71 41.53 8.30
CA LEU A 271 -14.18 42.91 8.45
C LEU A 271 -13.21 43.67 9.38
N SER A 272 -12.52 44.67 8.83
CA SER A 272 -11.81 45.61 9.68
C SER A 272 -12.84 46.45 10.50
N ASN A 273 -12.52 46.71 11.76
CA ASN A 273 -13.43 47.35 12.73
C ASN A 273 -13.96 48.75 12.35
N ASP A 274 -13.60 49.27 11.17
CA ASP A 274 -13.96 50.63 10.71
C ASP A 274 -15.05 50.71 9.62
N ILE A 275 -15.64 49.56 9.22
CA ILE A 275 -16.69 49.54 8.16
C ILE A 275 -18.04 49.22 8.78
N SER A 276 -19.01 50.11 8.62
CA SER A 276 -20.39 49.89 9.09
C SER A 276 -21.05 48.73 8.34
N LEU A 277 -21.80 47.91 9.07
CA LEU A 277 -22.54 46.76 8.51
C LEU A 277 -23.45 47.11 7.33
N PHE A 278 -23.89 48.37 7.22
CA PHE A 278 -24.73 48.90 6.13
C PHE A 278 -23.97 49.09 4.81
N GLU A 279 -22.73 49.58 4.84
CA GLU A 279 -21.91 49.76 3.64
C GLU A 279 -21.44 48.41 3.04
N THR A 280 -21.25 47.40 3.86
CA THR A 280 -20.91 46.05 3.42
C THR A 280 -22.09 45.35 2.75
N ALA A 281 -23.32 45.54 3.26
CA ALA A 281 -24.53 44.98 2.66
C ALA A 281 -24.84 45.61 1.29
N GLU A 282 -24.55 46.88 1.13
CA GLU A 282 -24.77 47.61 -0.14
C GLU A 282 -23.76 47.20 -1.23
N LYS A 283 -22.48 46.93 -0.84
CA LYS A 283 -21.45 46.40 -1.75
C LYS A 283 -21.73 44.94 -2.16
N LEU A 284 -22.23 44.10 -1.25
CA LEU A 284 -22.60 42.70 -1.54
C LEU A 284 -23.87 42.62 -2.43
N SER A 285 -24.81 43.56 -2.33
CA SER A 285 -25.98 43.59 -3.20
C SER A 285 -25.68 44.02 -4.65
N LEU A 286 -24.58 44.72 -4.88
CA LEU A 286 -24.13 45.11 -6.22
C LEU A 286 -23.41 44.02 -7.02
N ILE A 287 -23.11 42.89 -6.40
CA ILE A 287 -22.48 41.71 -7.04
C ILE A 287 -23.53 40.76 -7.65
N HIS A 288 -24.83 41.02 -7.46
CA HIS A 288 -25.94 40.19 -7.92
C HIS A 288 -26.76 40.79 -9.07
N ILE A 289 -26.19 41.67 -9.90
CA ILE A 289 -26.86 42.13 -11.13
C ILE A 289 -25.99 41.83 -12.34
#